data_8d9bce5238ca7a4e8e5aced1b12ad6c6
#
_entry.id   8d9bce5238ca7a4e8e5aced1b12ad6c6
#
_cell.length_a   1.000
_cell.length_b   1.000
_cell.length_c   1.000
_cell.angle_alpha   90.00
_cell.angle_beta   90.00
_cell.angle_gamma   90.00
#
_symmetry.space_group_name_H-M   'P 1'
#
loop_
_entity.id
_entity.type
_entity.pdbx_description
1 polymer ?
#
loop_
_entity_poly.entity_id
_entity_poly.type
_entity_poly.pdbx_seq_one_letter_code
_entity_poly.pdbx_strand_id
1 'polypeptide(L)'
;MATIGTKSYDAVVAQKVAFLGLGVMGLPMAGHLARAGHDVTVYNRTPAKAQAWAAEFHGHHAPTPREAVAGAQIVFACVGNDDDLRSIVLGPDGAFSGMAPGAVFVDHTTASADVARELYAQAKELGLNLSLIHI
;
A
#
# COMPACT_ATOMS: atom_id res chain seq x y z
N MET A 1 -0.14 11.12 17.48
CA MET A 1 0.00 10.53 17.82
C MET A 1 -0.58 9.96 18.27
N ALA A 2 -0.53 9.48 18.00
CA ALA A 2 -0.87 8.90 18.43
C ALA A 2 -0.69 8.23 19.04
N THR A 3 -0.68 7.95 19.20
CA THR A 3 -0.28 7.42 19.85
C THR A 3 -0.11 6.85 20.13
N ILE A 4 -0.53 7.02 19.09
CA ILE A 4 -0.04 6.07 20.00
C ILE A 4 0.24 6.75 21.28
N GLY A 5 -0.79 6.84 21.95
CA GLY A 5 -0.75 7.42 23.23
C GLY A 5 -0.08 8.78 23.22
N THR A 6 0.67 8.99 24.22
CA THR A 6 1.32 10.27 24.46
C THR A 6 2.77 10.28 24.00
N LYS A 7 3.23 9.17 23.42
CA LYS A 7 4.64 9.08 23.02
C LYS A 7 4.94 10.11 21.93
N SER A 8 5.97 10.86 22.16
CA SER A 8 6.50 11.77 21.18
C SER A 8 7.50 11.04 20.29
N TYR A 9 7.42 11.26 19.00
CA TYR A 9 8.34 10.66 18.06
C TYR A 9 9.36 11.70 17.62
N ASP A 10 10.59 11.27 17.43
CA ASP A 10 11.60 12.10 16.81
C ASP A 10 11.14 12.45 15.40
N ALA A 11 11.57 13.59 14.90
CA ALA A 11 11.27 13.98 13.55
C ALA A 11 11.82 12.94 12.58
N VAL A 12 10.93 12.38 11.75
CA VAL A 12 11.30 11.43 10.72
C VAL A 12 11.12 12.07 9.36
N VAL A 13 11.92 11.63 8.40
CA VAL A 13 11.77 12.09 7.03
C VAL A 13 10.45 11.53 6.50
N ALA A 14 9.58 12.42 6.03
CA ALA A 14 8.33 12.02 5.42
C ALA A 14 8.62 11.22 4.14
N GLN A 15 7.95 10.07 4.00
CA GLN A 15 8.09 9.22 2.84
C GLN A 15 6.81 9.21 2.03
N LYS A 16 6.95 9.03 0.73
CA LYS A 16 5.79 8.83 -0.12
C LYS A 16 5.42 7.36 -0.11
N VAL A 17 4.22 7.07 0.36
CA VAL A 17 3.72 5.71 0.51
C VAL A 17 2.40 5.54 -0.20
N ALA A 18 2.16 4.34 -0.69
CA ALA A 18 0.87 3.96 -1.25
C ALA A 18 0.25 2.86 -0.39
N PHE A 19 -1.05 2.88 -0.24
CA PHE A 19 -1.78 1.86 0.50
C PHE A 19 -2.92 1.33 -0.38
N LEU A 20 -2.85 0.03 -0.68
CA LEU A 20 -3.78 -0.62 -1.60
C LEU A 20 -4.73 -1.51 -0.80
N GLY A 21 -6.00 -1.13 -0.77
CA GLY A 21 -7.03 -1.86 -0.04
C GLY A 21 -7.35 -1.23 1.32
N LEU A 22 -8.57 -0.73 1.45
CA LEU A 22 -9.04 -0.04 2.65
C LEU A 22 -10.13 -0.84 3.35
N GLY A 23 -9.81 -2.10 3.69
CA GLY A 23 -10.69 -2.92 4.48
C GLY A 23 -10.60 -2.59 5.97
N VAL A 24 -11.06 -3.51 6.80
CA VAL A 24 -11.10 -3.31 8.25
C VAL A 24 -9.73 -2.96 8.83
N MET A 25 -8.68 -3.61 8.35
CA MET A 25 -7.31 -3.36 8.82
C MET A 25 -6.62 -2.26 8.04
N GLY A 26 -6.85 -2.20 6.72
CA GLY A 26 -6.14 -1.27 5.86
C GLY A 26 -6.48 0.18 6.14
N LEU A 27 -7.75 0.49 6.39
CA LEU A 27 -8.19 1.86 6.61
C LEU A 27 -7.48 2.51 7.81
N PRO A 28 -7.46 1.89 9.01
CA PRO A 28 -6.74 2.50 10.13
C PRO A 28 -5.23 2.50 9.96
N MET A 29 -4.65 1.50 9.31
CA MET A 29 -3.21 1.46 9.07
C MET A 29 -2.77 2.62 8.18
N ALA A 30 -3.49 2.87 7.09
CA ALA A 30 -3.21 4.00 6.22
C ALA A 30 -3.37 5.33 6.97
N GLY A 31 -4.38 5.42 7.84
CA GLY A 31 -4.59 6.60 8.67
C GLY A 31 -3.44 6.88 9.62
N HIS A 32 -2.88 5.85 10.23
CA HIS A 32 -1.71 6.02 11.10
C HIS A 32 -0.49 6.52 10.33
N LEU A 33 -0.26 6.03 9.13
CA LEU A 33 0.83 6.52 8.28
C LEU A 33 0.66 8.00 7.96
N ALA A 34 -0.55 8.41 7.61
CA ALA A 34 -0.83 9.82 7.31
C ALA A 34 -0.62 10.71 8.53
N ARG A 35 -1.08 10.26 9.71
CA ARG A 35 -0.89 11.00 10.96
C ARG A 35 0.56 11.09 11.38
N ALA A 36 1.37 10.11 11.01
CA ALA A 36 2.80 10.14 11.29
C ALA A 36 3.57 11.13 10.39
N GLY A 37 2.90 11.75 9.44
CA GLY A 37 3.49 12.76 8.58
C GLY A 37 3.92 12.27 7.20
N HIS A 38 3.60 11.04 6.85
CA HIS A 38 3.93 10.51 5.52
C HIS A 38 2.92 10.99 4.47
N ASP A 39 3.38 11.09 3.24
CA ASP A 39 2.53 11.41 2.11
C ASP A 39 1.90 10.11 1.60
N VAL A 40 0.64 9.89 1.94
CA VAL A 40 -0.07 8.64 1.67
C VAL A 40 -1.07 8.81 0.54
N THR A 41 -0.96 7.95 -0.47
CA THR A 41 -1.96 7.81 -1.53
C THR A 41 -2.61 6.45 -1.42
N VAL A 42 -3.93 6.41 -1.41
CA VAL A 42 -4.67 5.16 -1.26
C VAL A 42 -5.39 4.78 -2.54
N TYR A 43 -5.56 3.49 -2.70
CA TYR A 43 -6.44 2.90 -3.71
C TYR A 43 -7.38 1.91 -3.03
N ASN A 44 -8.62 1.90 -3.43
CA ASN A 44 -9.58 0.89 -3.03
C ASN A 44 -10.47 0.53 -4.22
N ARG A 45 -10.86 -0.75 -4.30
CA ARG A 45 -11.76 -1.20 -5.36
C ARG A 45 -13.05 -0.38 -5.39
N THR A 46 -13.54 0.03 -4.22
CA THR A 46 -14.68 0.95 -4.12
C THR A 46 -14.12 2.37 -4.01
N PRO A 47 -14.20 3.18 -5.09
CA PRO A 47 -13.58 4.52 -5.09
C PRO A 47 -14.10 5.44 -3.97
N ALA A 48 -15.36 5.29 -3.59
CA ALA A 48 -15.93 6.11 -2.53
C ALA A 48 -15.20 5.97 -1.20
N LYS A 49 -14.70 4.77 -0.89
CA LYS A 49 -13.92 4.55 0.33
C LYS A 49 -12.58 5.27 0.29
N ALA A 50 -11.91 5.24 -0.86
CA ALA A 50 -10.63 5.94 -1.01
C ALA A 50 -10.82 7.44 -0.92
N GLN A 51 -11.87 7.97 -1.53
CA GLN A 51 -12.19 9.39 -1.46
C GLN A 51 -12.50 9.84 -0.04
N ALA A 52 -13.30 9.06 0.69
CA ALA A 52 -13.64 9.36 2.08
C ALA A 52 -12.41 9.34 2.98
N TRP A 53 -11.54 8.35 2.79
CA TRP A 53 -10.29 8.28 3.54
C TRP A 53 -9.41 9.50 3.29
N ALA A 54 -9.25 9.89 2.02
CA ALA A 54 -8.41 11.03 1.65
C ALA A 54 -8.93 12.32 2.29
N ALA A 55 -10.24 12.50 2.32
CA ALA A 55 -10.85 13.67 2.94
C ALA A 55 -10.64 13.70 4.46
N GLU A 56 -10.75 12.54 5.11
CA GLU A 56 -10.61 12.44 6.56
C GLU A 56 -9.17 12.63 7.03
N PHE A 57 -8.21 12.04 6.33
CA PHE A 57 -6.82 12.00 6.76
C PHE A 57 -5.92 12.98 5.99
N HIS A 58 -6.50 13.80 5.13
CA HIS A 58 -5.77 14.78 4.33
C HIS A 58 -4.69 14.14 3.45
N GLY A 59 -5.01 12.95 2.92
CA GLY A 59 -4.14 12.24 2.00
C GLY A 59 -4.64 12.36 0.57
N HIS A 60 -4.17 11.43 -0.25
CA HIS A 60 -4.52 11.38 -1.67
C HIS A 60 -5.18 10.04 -2.00
N HIS A 61 -5.90 9.99 -3.10
CA HIS A 61 -6.46 8.75 -3.63
C HIS A 61 -6.23 8.69 -5.13
N ALA A 62 -6.24 7.48 -5.68
CA ALA A 62 -6.04 7.27 -7.11
C ALA A 62 -7.02 6.23 -7.64
N PRO A 63 -7.37 6.28 -8.94
CA PRO A 63 -8.35 5.36 -9.53
C PRO A 63 -7.80 3.98 -9.84
N THR A 64 -6.47 3.83 -9.92
CA THR A 64 -5.83 2.53 -10.19
C THR A 64 -4.66 2.32 -9.24
N PRO A 65 -4.28 1.05 -8.98
CA PRO A 65 -3.07 0.77 -8.21
C PRO A 65 -1.83 1.40 -8.83
N ARG A 66 -1.70 1.32 -10.14
CA ARG A 66 -0.56 1.90 -10.87
C ARG A 66 -0.39 3.38 -10.56
N GLU A 67 -1.47 4.14 -10.60
CA GLU A 67 -1.40 5.58 -10.31
C GLU A 67 -1.13 5.84 -8.84
N ALA A 68 -1.70 5.02 -7.96
CA ALA A 68 -1.51 5.18 -6.53
C ALA A 68 -0.04 5.02 -6.11
N VAL A 69 0.68 4.12 -6.77
CA VAL A 69 2.07 3.81 -6.39
C VAL A 69 3.09 4.70 -7.09
N ALA A 70 2.68 5.56 -8.01
CA ALA A 70 3.61 6.40 -8.77
C ALA A 70 4.47 7.24 -7.83
N GLY A 71 5.77 7.06 -7.88
CA GLY A 71 6.71 7.76 -7.01
C GLY A 71 6.76 7.26 -5.57
N ALA A 72 5.98 6.26 -5.20
CA ALA A 72 5.99 5.74 -3.84
C ALA A 72 7.26 4.96 -3.56
N GLN A 73 7.82 5.17 -2.38
CA GLN A 73 8.99 4.47 -1.89
C GLN A 73 8.61 3.14 -1.26
N ILE A 74 7.46 3.10 -0.60
CA ILE A 74 6.92 1.90 0.04
C ILE A 74 5.46 1.76 -0.37
N VAL A 75 5.08 0.56 -0.76
CA VAL A 75 3.71 0.23 -1.16
C VAL A 75 3.20 -0.87 -0.24
N PHE A 76 2.08 -0.61 0.41
CA PHE A 76 1.42 -1.58 1.28
C PHE A 76 0.18 -2.12 0.58
N ALA A 77 -0.10 -3.41 0.76
CA ALA A 77 -1.32 -4.03 0.27
C ALA A 77 -2.02 -4.77 1.40
N CYS A 78 -3.33 -4.62 1.48
CA CYS A 78 -4.16 -5.30 2.47
C CYS A 78 -5.52 -5.59 1.83
N VAL A 79 -5.63 -6.74 1.16
CA VAL A 79 -6.84 -7.15 0.45
C VAL A 79 -7.30 -8.53 0.95
N GLY A 80 -8.44 -9.00 0.46
CA GLY A 80 -9.13 -10.12 1.08
C GLY A 80 -8.71 -11.51 0.62
N ASN A 81 -8.12 -11.66 -0.57
CA ASN A 81 -7.80 -12.97 -1.12
C ASN A 81 -6.75 -12.89 -2.22
N ASP A 82 -6.34 -14.06 -2.73
CA ASP A 82 -5.30 -14.17 -3.75
C ASP A 82 -5.67 -13.47 -5.06
N ASP A 83 -6.91 -13.63 -5.52
CA ASP A 83 -7.33 -13.04 -6.78
C ASP A 83 -7.36 -11.51 -6.69
N ASP A 84 -7.79 -10.97 -5.58
CA ASP A 84 -7.76 -9.53 -5.34
C ASP A 84 -6.32 -9.04 -5.31
N LEU A 85 -5.43 -9.77 -4.66
CA LEU A 85 -4.02 -9.41 -4.61
C LEU A 85 -3.41 -9.40 -6.01
N ARG A 86 -3.66 -10.43 -6.81
CA ARG A 86 -3.19 -10.46 -8.19
C ARG A 86 -3.72 -9.28 -8.99
N SER A 87 -4.98 -8.95 -8.83
CA SER A 87 -5.62 -7.89 -9.61
C SER A 87 -5.05 -6.51 -9.32
N ILE A 88 -4.61 -6.25 -8.10
CA ILE A 88 -4.04 -4.94 -7.73
C ILE A 88 -2.55 -4.85 -7.98
N VAL A 89 -1.86 -5.97 -8.13
CA VAL A 89 -0.39 -5.99 -8.25
C VAL A 89 0.06 -6.22 -9.69
N LEU A 90 -0.57 -7.15 -10.38
CA LEU A 90 -0.16 -7.57 -11.72
C LEU A 90 -0.99 -6.86 -12.79
N GLY A 91 -0.52 -6.92 -14.03
CA GLY A 91 -1.22 -6.34 -15.16
C GLY A 91 -0.86 -4.89 -15.41
N PRO A 92 -1.43 -4.30 -16.49
CA PRO A 92 -1.02 -2.95 -16.93
C PRO A 92 -1.38 -1.84 -15.95
N ASP A 93 -2.46 -2.01 -15.17
CA ASP A 93 -2.87 -1.03 -14.16
C ASP A 93 -2.47 -1.44 -12.74
N GLY A 94 -1.72 -2.52 -12.60
CA GLY A 94 -1.29 -3.04 -11.32
C GLY A 94 -0.15 -2.24 -10.69
N ALA A 95 0.08 -2.49 -9.41
CA ALA A 95 1.09 -1.77 -8.64
C ALA A 95 2.50 -1.95 -9.22
N PHE A 96 2.85 -3.17 -9.62
CA PHE A 96 4.20 -3.43 -10.13
C PHE A 96 4.50 -2.65 -11.42
N SER A 97 3.48 -2.32 -12.21
CA SER A 97 3.66 -1.53 -13.42
C SER A 97 3.99 -0.06 -13.13
N GLY A 98 3.64 0.44 -11.97
CA GLY A 98 3.88 1.84 -11.59
C GLY A 98 5.00 2.05 -10.60
N MET A 99 5.53 0.98 -9.98
CA MET A 99 6.59 1.10 -8.99
C MET A 99 7.94 1.32 -9.63
N ALA A 100 8.74 2.18 -9.01
CA ALA A 100 10.11 2.40 -9.45
C ALA A 100 11.02 1.26 -8.94
N PRO A 101 12.09 0.93 -9.66
CA PRO A 101 13.08 -0.03 -9.16
C PRO A 101 13.62 0.42 -7.80
N GLY A 102 13.74 -0.53 -6.87
CA GLY A 102 14.18 -0.23 -5.51
C GLY A 102 13.05 0.08 -4.54
N ALA A 103 11.82 0.32 -5.02
CA ALA A 103 10.68 0.49 -4.14
C ALA A 103 10.37 -0.81 -3.41
N VAL A 104 9.81 -0.69 -2.20
CA VAL A 104 9.49 -1.84 -1.36
C VAL A 104 8.00 -2.10 -1.38
N PHE A 105 7.62 -3.34 -1.64
CA PHE A 105 6.22 -3.78 -1.59
C PHE A 105 6.02 -4.63 -0.35
N VAL A 106 5.09 -4.23 0.50
CA VAL A 106 4.77 -4.91 1.77
C VAL A 106 3.36 -5.45 1.68
N ASP A 107 3.22 -6.77 1.77
CA ASP A 107 1.92 -7.41 1.66
C ASP A 107 1.44 -7.87 3.04
N HIS A 108 0.34 -7.30 3.49
CA HIS A 108 -0.34 -7.69 4.72
C HIS A 108 -1.52 -8.63 4.46
N THR A 109 -1.71 -9.03 3.21
CA THR A 109 -2.79 -9.96 2.85
C THR A 109 -2.42 -11.36 3.26
N THR A 110 -3.39 -12.11 3.79
CA THR A 110 -3.20 -13.55 3.99
C THR A 110 -3.33 -14.22 2.63
N ALA A 111 -2.20 -14.44 1.98
CA ALA A 111 -2.14 -14.99 0.63
C ALA A 111 -1.59 -16.41 0.63
N SER A 112 -1.92 -17.17 -0.40
CA SER A 112 -1.37 -18.51 -0.56
C SER A 112 0.12 -18.46 -0.90
N ALA A 113 0.81 -19.58 -0.66
CA ALA A 113 2.22 -19.71 -1.04
C ALA A 113 2.41 -19.58 -2.56
N ASP A 114 1.44 -19.99 -3.35
CA ASP A 114 1.52 -19.91 -4.81
C ASP A 114 1.53 -18.46 -5.28
N VAL A 115 0.63 -17.64 -4.77
CA VAL A 115 0.59 -16.23 -5.11
C VAL A 115 1.83 -15.52 -4.59
N ALA A 116 2.29 -15.86 -3.40
CA ALA A 116 3.51 -15.27 -2.86
C ALA A 116 4.72 -15.53 -3.76
N ARG A 117 4.87 -16.75 -4.25
CA ARG A 117 5.94 -17.10 -5.17
C ARG A 117 5.82 -16.37 -6.51
N GLU A 118 4.61 -16.25 -7.03
CA GLU A 118 4.32 -15.54 -8.27
C GLU A 118 4.73 -14.07 -8.17
N LEU A 119 4.32 -13.40 -7.10
CA LEU A 119 4.65 -11.99 -6.89
C LEU A 119 6.15 -11.81 -6.67
N TYR A 120 6.78 -12.70 -5.93
CA TYR A 120 8.21 -12.63 -5.68
C TYR A 120 9.01 -12.70 -6.99
N ALA A 121 8.62 -13.62 -7.89
CA ALA A 121 9.28 -13.77 -9.17
C ALA A 121 9.13 -12.51 -10.02
N GLN A 122 7.93 -11.93 -10.07
CA GLN A 122 7.68 -10.70 -10.82
C GLN A 122 8.43 -9.52 -10.24
N ALA A 123 8.44 -9.38 -8.93
CA ALA A 123 9.16 -8.30 -8.27
C ALA A 123 10.66 -8.37 -8.58
N LYS A 124 11.22 -9.58 -8.53
CA LYS A 124 12.63 -9.79 -8.82
C LYS A 124 13.00 -9.37 -10.25
N GLU A 125 12.16 -9.71 -11.22
CA GLU A 125 12.38 -9.32 -12.62
C GLU A 125 12.38 -7.80 -12.79
N LEU A 126 11.57 -7.10 -12.00
CA LEU A 126 11.41 -5.65 -12.10
C LEU A 126 12.37 -4.88 -11.18
N GLY A 127 13.21 -5.57 -10.43
CA GLY A 127 14.14 -4.92 -9.51
C GLY A 127 13.46 -4.35 -8.26
N LEU A 128 12.30 -4.90 -7.89
CA LEU A 128 11.54 -4.46 -6.71
C LEU A 128 11.86 -5.33 -5.51
N ASN A 129 11.72 -4.76 -4.32
CA ASN A 129 11.89 -5.45 -3.05
C ASN A 129 10.52 -5.87 -2.52
N LEU A 130 10.33 -7.16 -2.29
CA LEU A 130 9.07 -7.70 -1.80
C LEU A 130 9.25 -8.19 -0.36
N SER A 131 8.38 -7.71 0.53
CA SER A 131 8.30 -8.18 1.90
C SER A 131 6.90 -8.72 2.15
N LEU A 132 6.81 -9.96 2.62
CA LEU A 132 5.54 -10.59 2.95
C LEU A 132 5.40 -10.66 4.47
N ILE A 133 4.34 -10.03 4.97
CA ILE A 133 4.02 -10.06 6.39
C ILE A 133 2.73 -10.85 6.55
N HIS A 134 2.84 -11.98 7.21
CA HIS A 134 1.67 -12.81 7.52
C HIS A 134 1.07 -12.34 8.84
N ILE A 135 -0.21 -12.07 8.78
CA ILE A 135 -0.97 -11.64 9.96
C ILE A 135 -1.92 -12.74 10.36
#